data_554fe2432f5fa334c862f904e96125d0
#
_entry.id   554fe2432f5fa334c862f904e96125d0
#
_cell.length_a   1.000
_cell.length_b   1.000
_cell.length_c   1.000
_cell.angle_alpha   90.00
_cell.angle_beta   90.00
_cell.angle_gamma   90.00
#
_symmetry.space_group_name_H-M   'P 1'
#
loop_
_entity.id
_entity.type
_entity.pdbx_description
1 polymer ?
#
loop_
_entity_poly.entity_id
_entity_poly.type
_entity_poly.pdbx_seq_one_letter_code
_entity_poly.pdbx_strand_id
1 'polypeptide(L)'
;MAYLISVLYRKRRYPPEVTPEVEEVPAHFDSKIIRTTMKYSLHTEYSFERREFSSPACEGLLSLREAVDHRGVPKLWFNENWTSDFVKFILKYVGNWEPPQIIEIHPPYSDYKDLSGFIELYSKFEDEMHSNFPETSILIENRYGSHYSKRGSKFVVST
;
A
#
# COMPACT_ATOMS: atom_id res chain seq x y z
N MET A 1 -0.30 -23.35 13.95
CA MET A 1 -0.75 -22.18 13.15
C MET A 1 0.11 -21.02 13.61
N ALA A 2 1.11 -20.60 12.83
CA ALA A 2 1.96 -19.48 13.20
C ALA A 2 1.19 -18.20 12.85
N TYR A 3 0.98 -17.34 13.83
CA TYR A 3 0.45 -16.00 13.60
C TYR A 3 1.62 -15.11 13.17
N LEU A 4 1.56 -14.58 11.94
CA LEU A 4 2.48 -13.52 11.53
C LEU A 4 2.11 -12.28 12.35
N ILE A 5 2.96 -11.91 13.28
CA ILE A 5 2.82 -10.64 14.01
C ILE A 5 3.61 -9.63 13.20
N SER A 6 2.90 -8.81 12.42
CA SER A 6 3.47 -7.63 11.79
C SER A 6 3.74 -6.59 12.87
N VAL A 7 4.91 -6.02 12.84
CA VAL A 7 5.34 -5.02 13.81
C VAL A 7 5.83 -3.80 13.05
N LEU A 8 5.22 -2.66 13.34
CA LEU A 8 5.63 -1.37 12.79
C LEU A 8 7.14 -1.18 12.91
N TYR A 9 7.79 -0.92 11.79
CA TYR A 9 9.17 -0.47 11.74
C TYR A 9 9.34 0.75 12.66
N ARG A 10 9.91 0.54 13.74
CA ARG A 10 10.54 1.40 14.75
C ARG A 10 10.10 1.14 16.17
N LYS A 11 11.09 0.70 16.97
CA LYS A 11 11.36 1.14 18.35
C LYS A 11 10.31 0.90 19.43
N ARG A 12 9.31 0.07 19.24
CA ARG A 12 8.61 -0.41 20.42
C ARG A 12 9.37 -1.61 20.96
N ARG A 13 9.75 -1.52 22.22
CA ARG A 13 10.19 -2.71 22.95
C ARG A 13 9.00 -3.64 22.97
N TYR A 14 9.09 -4.72 22.20
CA TYR A 14 8.10 -5.77 22.27
C TYR A 14 8.16 -6.40 23.66
N PRO A 15 7.05 -6.89 24.18
CA PRO A 15 7.10 -7.79 25.32
C PRO A 15 8.11 -8.90 25.03
N PRO A 16 8.92 -9.32 26.02
CA PRO A 16 9.99 -10.31 25.82
C PRO A 16 9.51 -11.62 25.19
N GLU A 17 8.25 -11.94 25.37
CA GLU A 17 7.57 -13.13 24.84
C GLU A 17 7.13 -13.00 23.38
N VAL A 18 7.25 -11.82 22.78
CA VAL A 18 6.89 -11.57 21.38
C VAL A 18 8.16 -11.50 20.52
N THR A 19 8.37 -12.51 19.69
CA THR A 19 9.41 -12.49 18.67
C THR A 19 8.75 -12.09 17.34
N PRO A 20 9.00 -10.89 16.83
CA PRO A 20 8.47 -10.51 15.54
C PRO A 20 9.12 -11.34 14.43
N GLU A 21 8.31 -11.92 13.54
CA GLU A 21 8.80 -12.66 12.39
C GLU A 21 8.94 -11.78 11.14
N VAL A 22 8.08 -10.76 11.05
CA VAL A 22 7.99 -9.84 9.92
C VAL A 22 7.91 -8.41 10.45
N GLU A 23 8.69 -7.51 9.87
CA GLU A 23 8.65 -6.09 10.18
C GLU A 23 7.82 -5.34 9.13
N GLU A 24 6.88 -4.51 9.56
CA GLU A 24 6.08 -3.67 8.68
C GLU A 24 6.87 -2.41 8.30
N VAL A 25 7.10 -2.24 7.02
CA VAL A 25 7.84 -1.10 6.46
C VAL A 25 6.87 -0.20 5.70
N PRO A 26 6.72 1.07 6.10
CA PRO A 26 5.85 2.00 5.39
C PRO A 26 6.43 2.38 4.04
N ALA A 27 5.68 2.12 2.98
CA ALA A 27 5.98 2.51 1.61
C ALA A 27 4.94 3.51 1.11
N HIS A 28 4.93 4.70 1.71
CA HIS A 28 4.03 5.80 1.34
C HIS A 28 4.71 6.78 0.39
N PHE A 29 3.92 7.58 -0.32
CA PHE A 29 4.44 8.57 -1.29
C PHE A 29 5.32 9.64 -0.66
N ASP A 30 5.22 9.85 0.64
CA ASP A 30 6.05 10.76 1.43
C ASP A 30 7.09 10.05 2.31
N SER A 31 7.17 8.73 2.24
CA SER A 31 8.10 7.96 3.05
C SER A 31 9.51 7.99 2.49
N LYS A 32 10.48 8.10 3.38
CA LYS A 32 11.86 7.74 3.02
C LYS A 32 11.93 6.24 2.77
N ILE A 33 12.80 5.85 1.85
CA ILE A 33 13.07 4.42 1.65
C ILE A 33 13.75 3.87 2.90
N ILE A 34 13.09 2.91 3.54
CA ILE A 34 13.54 2.26 4.77
C ILE A 34 14.02 0.86 4.43
N ARG A 35 15.06 0.41 5.08
CA ARG A 35 15.60 -0.94 4.97
C ARG A 35 15.62 -1.61 6.33
N THR A 36 15.34 -2.91 6.34
CA THR A 36 15.44 -3.77 7.53
C THR A 36 16.29 -4.99 7.20
N THR A 37 16.81 -5.65 8.21
CA THR A 37 17.50 -6.94 8.09
C THR A 37 16.58 -8.13 8.34
N MET A 38 15.34 -7.85 8.70
CA MET A 38 14.30 -8.86 8.94
C MET A 38 13.50 -9.14 7.67
N LYS A 39 12.76 -10.23 7.66
CA LYS A 39 11.63 -10.40 6.75
C LYS A 39 10.67 -9.23 6.96
N TYR A 40 10.03 -8.76 5.90
CA TYR A 40 9.21 -7.56 6.01
C TYR A 40 7.96 -7.62 5.16
N SER A 41 6.95 -6.86 5.57
CA SER A 41 5.82 -6.46 4.76
C SER A 41 6.00 -5.00 4.31
N LEU A 42 5.51 -4.69 3.12
CA LEU A 42 5.36 -3.31 2.64
C LEU A 42 3.93 -2.86 2.91
N HIS A 43 3.76 -1.92 3.83
CA HIS A 43 2.50 -1.23 4.02
C HIS A 43 2.47 -0.04 3.06
N THR A 44 1.73 -0.21 1.96
CA THR A 44 1.75 0.76 0.87
C THR A 44 0.82 1.95 1.12
N GLU A 45 0.72 2.85 0.12
CA GLU A 45 -0.06 4.07 0.21
C GLU A 45 -1.53 3.81 0.55
N TYR A 46 -2.09 4.72 1.32
CA TYR A 46 -3.51 4.78 1.64
C TYR A 46 -4.03 6.21 1.50
N SER A 47 -5.21 6.37 0.93
CA SER A 47 -5.81 7.68 0.62
C SER A 47 -6.47 8.34 1.84
N PHE A 48 -5.77 8.43 2.95
CA PHE A 48 -6.34 8.89 4.23
C PHE A 48 -6.05 10.35 4.53
N GLU A 49 -4.82 10.76 4.29
CA GLU A 49 -4.32 12.09 4.56
C GLU A 49 -3.66 12.68 3.32
N ARG A 50 -3.58 14.00 3.27
CA ARG A 50 -2.78 14.68 2.27
C ARG A 50 -1.34 14.19 2.36
N ARG A 51 -0.78 13.75 1.22
CA ARG A 51 0.60 13.29 1.11
C ARG A 51 1.41 14.23 0.24
N GLU A 52 2.64 14.42 0.65
CA GLU A 52 3.66 14.97 -0.24
C GLU A 52 4.26 13.82 -1.05
N PHE A 53 4.56 14.06 -2.32
CA PHE A 53 5.19 13.05 -3.18
C PHE A 53 6.70 13.19 -3.10
N SER A 54 7.23 13.17 -1.88
CA SER A 54 8.64 13.43 -1.57
C SER A 54 9.49 12.16 -1.48
N SER A 55 8.87 10.98 -1.55
CA SER A 55 9.62 9.72 -1.61
C SER A 55 10.48 9.67 -2.88
N PRO A 56 11.77 9.28 -2.78
CA PRO A 56 12.59 9.06 -3.97
C PRO A 56 12.00 8.04 -4.95
N ALA A 57 11.18 7.10 -4.45
CA ALA A 57 10.49 6.13 -5.29
C ALA A 57 9.39 6.77 -6.17
N CYS A 58 8.91 7.98 -5.84
CA CYS A 58 7.92 8.71 -6.63
C CYS A 58 8.53 9.51 -7.80
N GLU A 59 9.84 9.55 -7.94
CA GLU A 59 10.49 10.34 -8.98
C GLU A 59 10.07 9.89 -10.38
N GLY A 60 9.56 10.83 -11.17
CA GLY A 60 9.10 10.58 -12.54
C GLY A 60 7.73 9.89 -12.66
N LEU A 61 7.05 9.57 -11.55
CA LEU A 61 5.75 8.89 -11.54
C LEU A 61 4.62 9.94 -11.44
N LEU A 62 4.33 10.60 -12.57
CA LEU A 62 3.44 11.76 -12.60
C LEU A 62 1.98 11.41 -12.30
N SER A 63 1.51 10.24 -12.73
CA SER A 63 0.12 9.82 -12.54
C SER A 63 -0.27 9.72 -11.06
N LEU A 64 0.68 9.40 -10.18
CA LEU A 64 0.44 9.34 -8.74
C LEU A 64 0.07 10.70 -8.17
N ARG A 65 0.64 11.78 -8.72
CA ARG A 65 0.40 13.17 -8.28
C ARG A 65 -0.87 13.76 -8.86
N GLU A 66 -1.24 13.34 -10.06
CA GLU A 66 -2.44 13.84 -10.77
C GLU A 66 -3.72 13.31 -10.15
N ALA A 67 -3.67 12.10 -9.61
CA ALA A 67 -4.81 11.45 -8.98
C ALA A 67 -5.00 11.87 -7.53
N VAL A 68 -5.37 13.12 -7.30
CA VAL A 68 -5.72 13.64 -5.96
C VAL A 68 -7.13 14.22 -5.95
N ASP A 69 -7.75 14.25 -4.79
CA ASP A 69 -9.03 14.94 -4.61
C ASP A 69 -8.80 16.47 -4.39
N HIS A 70 -9.90 17.21 -4.25
CA HIS A 70 -9.85 18.67 -4.02
C HIS A 70 -9.15 19.06 -2.69
N ARG A 71 -8.90 18.11 -1.81
CA ARG A 71 -8.17 18.30 -0.54
C ARG A 71 -6.70 17.95 -0.67
N GLY A 72 -6.26 17.43 -1.83
CA GLY A 72 -4.92 16.90 -2.05
C GLY A 72 -4.71 15.50 -1.48
N VAL A 73 -5.79 14.75 -1.24
CA VAL A 73 -5.72 13.35 -0.81
C VAL A 73 -5.57 12.45 -2.04
N PRO A 74 -4.58 11.54 -2.08
CA PRO A 74 -4.40 10.63 -3.19
C PRO A 74 -5.65 9.77 -3.45
N LYS A 75 -6.03 9.67 -4.72
CA LYS A 75 -7.06 8.75 -5.19
C LYS A 75 -6.40 7.47 -5.63
N LEU A 76 -6.57 6.41 -4.87
CA LEU A 76 -6.03 5.11 -5.22
C LEU A 76 -6.85 4.47 -6.35
N TRP A 77 -6.21 3.68 -7.19
CA TRP A 77 -6.85 2.91 -8.26
C TRP A 77 -7.67 3.79 -9.21
N PHE A 78 -7.11 4.93 -9.56
CA PHE A 78 -7.83 5.94 -10.34
C PHE A 78 -7.99 5.54 -11.81
N ASN A 79 -6.95 4.98 -12.41
CA ASN A 79 -6.93 4.47 -13.79
C ASN A 79 -5.69 3.58 -14.03
N GLU A 80 -5.53 3.07 -15.23
CA GLU A 80 -4.40 2.21 -15.61
C GLU A 80 -3.03 2.90 -15.48
N ASN A 81 -2.93 4.17 -15.84
CA ASN A 81 -1.66 4.91 -15.71
C ASN A 81 -1.25 5.02 -14.25
N TRP A 82 -2.20 5.31 -13.37
CA TRP A 82 -1.97 5.33 -11.94
C TRP A 82 -1.50 3.96 -11.44
N THR A 83 -2.18 2.88 -11.85
CA THR A 83 -1.81 1.50 -11.46
C THR A 83 -0.40 1.15 -11.95
N SER A 84 -0.06 1.48 -13.19
CA SER A 84 1.29 1.28 -13.74
C SER A 84 2.36 2.06 -12.96
N ASP A 85 2.08 3.31 -12.61
CA ASP A 85 3.02 4.10 -11.82
C ASP A 85 3.10 3.61 -10.37
N PHE A 86 2.02 3.08 -9.81
CA PHE A 86 2.03 2.47 -8.49
C PHE A 86 2.87 1.18 -8.45
N VAL A 87 2.79 0.34 -9.48
CA VAL A 87 3.71 -0.79 -9.68
C VAL A 87 5.16 -0.31 -9.69
N LYS A 88 5.47 0.66 -10.54
CA LYS A 88 6.84 1.23 -10.62
C LYS A 88 7.31 1.83 -9.30
N PHE A 89 6.41 2.46 -8.55
CA PHE A 89 6.70 2.97 -7.22
C PHE A 89 7.17 1.85 -6.28
N ILE A 90 6.45 0.73 -6.22
CA ILE A 90 6.83 -0.41 -5.39
C ILE A 90 8.15 -1.01 -5.87
N LEU A 91 8.32 -1.22 -7.17
CA LEU A 91 9.58 -1.73 -7.73
C LEU A 91 10.77 -0.82 -7.41
N LYS A 92 10.62 0.49 -7.54
CA LYS A 92 11.65 1.46 -7.15
C LYS A 92 11.91 1.47 -5.64
N TYR A 93 10.84 1.34 -4.84
CA TYR A 93 10.96 1.29 -3.40
C TYR A 93 11.76 0.06 -2.96
N VAL A 94 11.46 -1.12 -3.50
CA VAL A 94 12.19 -2.37 -3.23
C VAL A 94 13.61 -2.27 -3.82
N GLY A 95 13.76 -1.87 -5.08
CA GLY A 95 15.04 -1.79 -5.76
C GLY A 95 15.79 -3.13 -5.76
N ASN A 96 17.03 -3.11 -5.30
CA ASN A 96 17.88 -4.32 -5.18
C ASN A 96 17.77 -5.01 -3.82
N TRP A 97 16.77 -4.69 -3.05
CA TRP A 97 16.54 -5.31 -1.75
C TRP A 97 15.81 -6.64 -1.91
N GLU A 98 15.92 -7.52 -0.91
CA GLU A 98 15.15 -8.77 -0.89
C GLU A 98 13.66 -8.47 -1.06
N PRO A 99 12.92 -9.28 -1.83
CA PRO A 99 11.48 -9.11 -1.98
C PRO A 99 10.74 -9.13 -0.63
N PRO A 100 9.67 -8.33 -0.47
CA PRO A 100 8.83 -8.39 0.73
C PRO A 100 8.12 -9.74 0.82
N GLN A 101 7.82 -10.18 2.03
CA GLN A 101 6.96 -11.35 2.24
C GLN A 101 5.50 -11.02 1.88
N ILE A 102 5.11 -9.78 2.16
CA ILE A 102 3.74 -9.30 1.97
C ILE A 102 3.80 -7.89 1.39
N ILE A 103 2.92 -7.59 0.43
CA ILE A 103 2.58 -6.24 0.01
C ILE A 103 1.15 -5.97 0.46
N GLU A 104 1.00 -5.05 1.38
CA GLU A 104 -0.29 -4.61 1.90
C GLU A 104 -0.76 -3.42 1.06
N ILE A 105 -1.93 -3.55 0.45
CA ILE A 105 -2.55 -2.51 -0.36
C ILE A 105 -3.90 -2.12 0.24
N HIS A 106 -4.37 -0.95 -0.15
CA HIS A 106 -5.66 -0.42 0.30
C HIS A 106 -6.61 -0.28 -0.87
N PRO A 107 -7.90 -0.63 -0.69
CA PRO A 107 -8.92 -0.41 -1.70
C PRO A 107 -9.14 1.10 -1.91
N PRO A 108 -9.74 1.51 -3.04
CA PRO A 108 -10.03 2.90 -3.29
C PRO A 108 -11.03 3.45 -2.28
N TYR A 109 -10.87 4.74 -1.98
CA TYR A 109 -11.94 5.49 -1.32
C TYR A 109 -13.08 5.72 -2.28
N SER A 110 -14.24 5.16 -2.01
CA SER A 110 -15.33 5.40 -2.91
C SER A 110 -16.70 5.11 -2.32
N ASP A 111 -17.69 5.76 -2.85
CA ASP A 111 -19.12 5.42 -2.72
C ASP A 111 -19.52 4.32 -3.71
N TYR A 112 -18.59 3.49 -4.14
CA TYR A 112 -18.81 2.50 -5.17
C TYR A 112 -19.88 1.48 -4.76
N LYS A 113 -20.88 1.44 -5.59
CA LYS A 113 -21.80 0.33 -5.64
C LYS A 113 -21.26 -0.81 -6.52
N ASP A 114 -20.23 -0.52 -7.30
CA ASP A 114 -19.62 -1.43 -8.24
C ASP A 114 -18.09 -1.39 -8.12
N LEU A 115 -17.49 -2.53 -7.91
CA LEU A 115 -16.07 -2.76 -7.74
C LEU A 115 -15.35 -3.20 -9.01
N SER A 116 -16.06 -3.39 -10.13
CA SER A 116 -15.49 -3.98 -11.34
C SER A 116 -14.24 -3.24 -11.81
N GLY A 117 -14.28 -1.91 -11.82
CA GLY A 117 -13.11 -1.10 -12.20
C GLY A 117 -11.90 -1.29 -11.27
N PHE A 118 -12.13 -1.40 -9.96
CA PHE A 118 -11.06 -1.70 -9.01
C PHE A 118 -10.50 -3.11 -9.23
N ILE A 119 -11.38 -4.11 -9.39
CA ILE A 119 -10.97 -5.50 -9.61
C ILE A 119 -10.10 -5.63 -10.87
N GLU A 120 -10.48 -4.94 -11.95
CA GLU A 120 -9.70 -4.94 -13.19
C GLU A 120 -8.31 -4.35 -13.00
N LEU A 121 -8.20 -3.19 -12.35
CA LEU A 121 -6.92 -2.54 -12.07
C LEU A 121 -6.07 -3.35 -11.07
N TYR A 122 -6.72 -3.95 -10.09
CA TYR A 122 -6.07 -4.83 -9.12
C TYR A 122 -5.50 -6.08 -9.78
N SER A 123 -6.23 -6.73 -10.68
CA SER A 123 -5.71 -7.91 -11.39
C SER A 123 -4.45 -7.59 -12.19
N LYS A 124 -4.42 -6.45 -12.88
CA LYS A 124 -3.21 -5.99 -13.59
C LYS A 124 -2.04 -5.74 -12.64
N PHE A 125 -2.31 -5.13 -11.50
CA PHE A 125 -1.31 -4.91 -10.46
C PHE A 125 -0.78 -6.22 -9.89
N GLU A 126 -1.67 -7.16 -9.57
CA GLU A 126 -1.33 -8.48 -9.02
C GLU A 126 -0.44 -9.27 -9.97
N ASP A 127 -0.79 -9.32 -11.26
CA ASP A 127 0.01 -9.98 -12.30
C ASP A 127 1.42 -9.39 -12.39
N GLU A 128 1.56 -8.08 -12.36
CA GLU A 128 2.85 -7.39 -12.39
C GLU A 128 3.67 -7.66 -11.12
N MET A 129 3.03 -7.66 -9.95
CA MET A 129 3.72 -7.96 -8.69
C MET A 129 4.19 -9.41 -8.65
N HIS A 130 3.36 -10.38 -9.03
CA HIS A 130 3.75 -11.78 -9.08
C HIS A 130 4.83 -12.08 -10.14
N SER A 131 4.85 -11.32 -11.23
CA SER A 131 5.93 -11.42 -12.23
C SER A 131 7.28 -10.97 -11.68
N ASN A 132 7.30 -9.97 -10.80
CA ASN A 132 8.52 -9.41 -10.22
C ASN A 132 8.88 -10.05 -8.86
N PHE A 133 7.89 -10.47 -8.09
CA PHE A 133 8.03 -11.02 -6.75
C PHE A 133 7.14 -12.28 -6.60
N PRO A 134 7.51 -13.41 -7.20
CA PRO A 134 6.64 -14.60 -7.29
C PRO A 134 6.27 -15.21 -5.94
N GLU A 135 7.09 -15.04 -4.91
CA GLU A 135 6.86 -15.59 -3.57
C GLU A 135 6.17 -14.59 -2.62
N THR A 136 5.87 -13.37 -3.09
CA THR A 136 5.26 -12.33 -2.28
C THR A 136 3.74 -12.49 -2.26
N SER A 137 3.15 -12.47 -1.08
CA SER A 137 1.70 -12.43 -0.93
C SER A 137 1.18 -10.99 -1.01
N ILE A 138 0.04 -10.79 -1.68
CA ILE A 138 -0.64 -9.50 -1.70
C ILE A 138 -1.81 -9.55 -0.73
N LEU A 139 -1.87 -8.59 0.17
CA LEU A 139 -2.92 -8.44 1.16
C LEU A 139 -3.70 -7.16 0.91
N ILE A 140 -5.02 -7.27 0.78
CA ILE A 140 -5.90 -6.10 0.75
C ILE A 140 -6.30 -5.79 2.19
N GLU A 141 -5.78 -4.67 2.72
CA GLU A 141 -6.15 -4.22 4.05
C GLU A 141 -7.53 -3.58 4.02
N ASN A 142 -8.45 -4.23 4.72
CA ASN A 142 -9.80 -3.72 4.88
C ASN A 142 -9.83 -2.67 5.98
N ARG A 143 -10.22 -1.43 5.62
CA ARG A 143 -10.28 -0.34 6.58
C ARG A 143 -11.68 -0.11 7.11
N TYR A 144 -11.76 0.10 8.40
CA TYR A 144 -13.01 0.43 9.06
C TYR A 144 -13.53 1.81 8.61
N GLY A 145 -14.71 1.80 7.94
CA GLY A 145 -15.28 2.98 7.28
C GLY A 145 -15.95 4.02 8.18
N SER A 146 -16.05 3.81 9.49
CA SER A 146 -16.82 4.70 10.38
C SER A 146 -16.30 6.15 10.41
N HIS A 147 -15.04 6.37 10.18
CA HIS A 147 -14.45 7.72 10.13
C HIS A 147 -14.85 8.52 8.90
N TYR A 148 -15.30 7.85 7.87
CA TYR A 148 -15.54 8.41 6.54
C TYR A 148 -17.00 8.65 6.27
N SER A 149 -17.90 7.95 6.93
CA SER A 149 -19.33 8.21 6.86
C SER A 149 -19.69 9.65 7.26
N LYS A 150 -18.93 10.25 8.17
CA LYS A 150 -19.07 11.66 8.55
C LYS A 150 -18.63 12.66 7.47
N ARG A 151 -17.90 12.20 6.45
CA ARG A 151 -17.37 13.03 5.35
C ARG A 151 -17.87 12.62 3.98
N GLY A 152 -18.85 11.74 3.91
CA GLY A 152 -19.44 11.27 2.65
C GLY A 152 -18.58 10.31 1.84
N SER A 153 -17.46 9.82 2.38
CA SER A 153 -16.65 8.80 1.73
C SER A 153 -16.92 7.45 2.40
N LYS A 154 -17.21 6.42 1.61
CA LYS A 154 -17.37 5.06 2.10
C LYS A 154 -16.19 4.22 1.64
N PHE A 155 -15.69 3.35 2.50
CA PHE A 155 -14.80 2.29 2.09
C PHE A 155 -15.59 1.17 1.44
N VAL A 156 -14.95 0.60 0.47
CA VAL A 156 -15.35 -0.71 0.00
C VAL A 156 -14.90 -1.71 1.03
N VAL A 157 -15.86 -2.28 1.73
CA VAL A 157 -15.62 -3.40 2.62
C VAL A 157 -15.71 -4.65 1.78
N SER A 158 -14.60 -5.37 1.58
CA SER A 158 -14.70 -6.76 1.14
C SER A 158 -15.30 -7.56 2.29
N THR A 159 -16.40 -8.22 2.03
CA THR A 159 -16.95 -9.24 2.92
C THR A 159 -16.09 -10.49 2.88
#